data_6ff9bc3f412eefcc059076521f038add
#
_entry.id   6ff9bc3f412eefcc059076521f038add
#
_cell.length_a   1.000
_cell.length_b   1.000
_cell.length_c   1.000
_cell.angle_alpha   90.00
_cell.angle_beta   90.00
_cell.angle_gamma   90.00
#
_symmetry.space_group_name_H-M   'P 1'
#
loop_
_entity.id
_entity.type
_entity.pdbx_description
1 polymer ?
#
loop_
_entity_poly.entity_id
_entity_poly.type
_entity_poly.pdbx_seq_one_letter_code
_entity_poly.pdbx_strand_id
1 'polypeptide(L)'
;MPLGAARFGLSGADLGKLQLIETKTISGASSAIFTSIKESTYNVHFMTVNDFQPSADNELQIRFFESGVEESASVYQIAHNNGRADGFFSDSRSTAFDRLRAMVGVDSSTNGSGSSYSYFYNLGDSGKYSFQTFHSTTIAENTDFRYSFGSGVLPQASTVDQIKLFVGSGTFSATASLYGIKE
;
A
#
# COMPACT_ATOMS: atom_id res chain seq x y z
N MET A 1 -15.52 -56.97 0.97
CA MET A 1 -15.77 -55.68 1.62
C MET A 1 -14.83 -54.66 1.00
N PRO A 2 -15.30 -53.62 0.36
CA PRO A 2 -14.40 -52.60 -0.15
C PRO A 2 -13.96 -51.73 1.01
N LEU A 3 -12.65 -51.62 1.22
CA LEU A 3 -12.01 -50.65 2.12
C LEU A 3 -12.38 -49.25 1.66
N GLY A 4 -13.24 -48.58 2.42
CA GLY A 4 -13.54 -47.18 2.19
C GLY A 4 -12.26 -46.33 2.28
N ALA A 5 -11.91 -45.69 1.20
CA ALA A 5 -10.88 -44.67 1.21
C ALA A 5 -11.28 -43.60 2.21
N ALA A 6 -10.66 -43.57 3.37
CA ALA A 6 -10.74 -42.44 4.26
C ALA A 6 -10.15 -41.24 3.50
N ARG A 7 -11.02 -40.37 2.98
CA ARG A 7 -10.62 -39.06 2.58
C ARG A 7 -10.18 -38.36 3.87
N PHE A 8 -8.89 -38.34 4.13
CA PHE A 8 -8.31 -37.31 4.97
C PHE A 8 -8.59 -36.01 4.25
N GLY A 9 -9.70 -35.37 4.60
CA GLY A 9 -9.87 -33.96 4.32
C GLY A 9 -8.74 -33.24 5.05
N LEU A 10 -7.68 -32.99 4.33
CA LEU A 10 -6.85 -31.85 4.63
C LEU A 10 -7.83 -30.66 4.55
N SER A 11 -8.47 -30.33 5.67
CA SER A 11 -8.98 -28.98 5.88
C SER A 11 -7.74 -28.13 5.70
N GLY A 12 -7.58 -27.60 4.48
CA GLY A 12 -6.37 -26.87 4.13
C GLY A 12 -6.20 -25.80 5.18
N ALA A 13 -5.15 -25.91 5.96
CA ALA A 13 -4.75 -24.80 6.79
C ALA A 13 -4.72 -23.59 5.86
N ASP A 14 -5.48 -22.55 6.20
CA ASP A 14 -5.56 -21.31 5.40
C ASP A 14 -4.24 -20.51 5.42
N LEU A 15 -3.14 -21.23 5.67
CA LEU A 15 -1.79 -20.70 5.76
C LEU A 15 -1.35 -20.16 4.39
N GLY A 16 -0.86 -18.94 4.38
CA GLY A 16 -0.40 -18.27 3.17
C GLY A 16 -1.52 -17.79 2.24
N LYS A 17 -2.79 -17.91 2.61
CA LYS A 17 -3.90 -17.36 1.81
C LYS A 17 -4.10 -15.87 2.04
N LEU A 18 -4.31 -15.17 0.95
CA LEU A 18 -4.83 -13.81 0.99
C LEU A 18 -6.30 -13.85 1.41
N GLN A 19 -6.63 -13.18 2.51
CA GLN A 19 -8.00 -12.99 2.97
C GLN A 19 -8.40 -11.54 2.76
N LEU A 20 -9.39 -11.32 1.90
CA LEU A 20 -9.89 -9.96 1.64
C LEU A 20 -10.45 -9.36 2.94
N ILE A 21 -9.95 -8.19 3.31
CA ILE A 21 -10.46 -7.40 4.43
C ILE A 21 -11.48 -6.39 3.90
N GLU A 22 -11.09 -5.57 2.93
CA GLU A 22 -11.96 -4.54 2.38
C GLU A 22 -11.51 -4.16 0.96
N THR A 23 -12.47 -3.80 0.10
CA THR A 23 -12.24 -3.15 -1.19
C THR A 23 -12.94 -1.80 -1.19
N LYS A 24 -12.23 -0.75 -1.62
CA LYS A 24 -12.78 0.60 -1.82
C LYS A 24 -12.69 0.99 -3.29
N THR A 25 -13.83 1.35 -3.86
CA THR A 25 -13.88 2.10 -5.12
C THR A 25 -13.88 3.59 -4.77
N ILE A 26 -12.82 4.27 -5.13
CA ILE A 26 -12.59 5.69 -4.84
C ILE A 26 -12.93 6.47 -6.10
N SER A 27 -13.73 7.52 -5.98
CA SER A 27 -14.15 8.36 -7.10
C SER A 27 -14.02 9.82 -6.72
N GLY A 28 -13.04 10.50 -7.29
CA GLY A 28 -12.83 11.94 -7.11
C GLY A 28 -12.63 12.39 -5.66
N ALA A 29 -11.97 11.58 -4.84
CA ALA A 29 -11.69 11.90 -3.43
C ALA A 29 -10.24 12.31 -3.22
N SER A 30 -9.97 13.19 -2.25
CA SER A 30 -8.59 13.56 -1.88
C SER A 30 -7.91 12.50 -1.00
N SER A 31 -8.70 11.62 -0.36
CA SER A 31 -8.20 10.51 0.46
C SER A 31 -9.22 9.40 0.61
N ALA A 32 -8.73 8.21 1.00
CA ALA A 32 -9.53 7.06 1.42
C ALA A 32 -8.86 6.38 2.61
N ILE A 33 -9.65 6.01 3.64
CA ILE A 33 -9.11 5.43 4.88
C ILE A 33 -9.68 4.03 5.08
N PHE A 34 -8.80 3.05 5.28
CA PHE A 34 -9.13 1.70 5.74
C PHE A 34 -9.12 1.72 7.27
N THR A 35 -10.29 1.64 7.90
CA THR A 35 -10.48 1.81 9.36
C THR A 35 -10.60 0.50 10.12
N SER A 36 -10.66 -0.63 9.46
CA SER A 36 -10.80 -1.95 10.07
C SER A 36 -9.82 -2.91 9.42
N ILE A 37 -8.53 -2.63 9.62
CA ILE A 37 -7.47 -3.37 8.94
C ILE A 37 -7.19 -4.75 9.54
N LYS A 38 -7.81 -5.10 10.67
CA LYS A 38 -7.63 -6.39 11.37
C LYS A 38 -6.18 -6.61 11.83
N GLU A 39 -5.55 -5.55 12.33
CA GLU A 39 -4.15 -5.52 12.76
C GLU A 39 -3.82 -6.54 13.85
N SER A 40 -4.79 -6.86 14.71
CA SER A 40 -4.65 -7.88 15.76
C SER A 40 -4.77 -9.32 15.24
N THR A 41 -5.17 -9.50 13.96
CA THR A 41 -5.41 -10.82 13.35
C THR A 41 -4.30 -11.21 12.38
N TYR A 42 -3.72 -10.22 11.69
CA TYR A 42 -2.72 -10.45 10.64
C TYR A 42 -1.43 -9.69 10.94
N ASN A 43 -0.30 -10.41 10.91
CA ASN A 43 1.03 -9.80 11.03
C ASN A 43 1.49 -9.15 9.72
N VAL A 44 0.97 -9.64 8.59
CA VAL A 44 1.28 -9.13 7.27
C VAL A 44 0.00 -8.75 6.55
N HIS A 45 -0.03 -7.53 6.01
CA HIS A 45 -1.10 -7.06 5.15
C HIS A 45 -0.58 -6.87 3.73
N PHE A 46 -1.45 -7.09 2.77
CA PHE A 46 -1.19 -6.87 1.36
C PHE A 46 -2.25 -5.93 0.79
N MET A 47 -1.82 -4.90 0.09
CA MET A 47 -2.71 -3.93 -0.56
C MET A 47 -2.42 -3.85 -2.04
N THR A 48 -3.46 -3.87 -2.86
CA THR A 48 -3.39 -3.51 -4.27
C THR A 48 -4.12 -2.20 -4.49
N VAL A 49 -3.58 -1.36 -5.36
CA VAL A 49 -4.26 -0.17 -5.89
C VAL A 49 -4.18 -0.24 -7.40
N ASN A 50 -5.33 -0.29 -8.04
CA ASN A 50 -5.48 -0.39 -9.49
C ASN A 50 -6.13 0.87 -10.03
N ASP A 51 -5.73 1.23 -11.24
CA ASP A 51 -6.29 2.35 -12.00
C ASP A 51 -6.29 3.67 -11.22
N PHE A 52 -5.18 3.95 -10.52
CA PHE A 52 -5.01 5.23 -9.87
C PHE A 52 -4.90 6.33 -10.92
N GLN A 53 -5.91 7.18 -10.97
CA GLN A 53 -6.03 8.32 -11.87
C GLN A 53 -6.15 9.60 -11.04
N PRO A 54 -5.09 10.41 -10.91
CA PRO A 54 -5.15 11.70 -10.21
C PRO A 54 -5.78 12.77 -11.10
N SER A 55 -6.40 13.79 -10.48
CA SER A 55 -6.96 14.96 -11.18
C SER A 55 -5.90 16.01 -11.55
N ALA A 56 -4.71 15.89 -11.02
CA ALA A 56 -3.50 16.65 -11.34
C ALA A 56 -2.31 15.72 -11.12
N ASP A 57 -1.20 15.91 -11.84
CA ASP A 57 0.00 15.09 -11.71
C ASP A 57 0.41 14.95 -10.24
N ASN A 58 0.46 13.72 -9.75
CA ASN A 58 0.59 13.48 -8.33
C ASN A 58 1.22 12.13 -8.00
N GLU A 59 1.51 11.96 -6.72
CA GLU A 59 1.92 10.70 -6.10
C GLU A 59 0.77 10.12 -5.31
N LEU A 60 0.65 8.79 -5.23
CA LEU A 60 -0.19 8.15 -4.24
C LEU A 60 0.63 7.92 -2.97
N GLN A 61 0.14 8.48 -1.88
CA GLN A 61 0.82 8.55 -0.59
C GLN A 61 0.06 7.77 0.47
N ILE A 62 0.77 7.35 1.52
CA ILE A 62 0.21 6.58 2.63
C ILE A 62 0.58 7.24 3.95
N ARG A 63 -0.38 7.30 4.89
CA ARG A 63 -0.16 7.56 6.30
C ARG A 63 -0.82 6.49 7.15
N PHE A 64 -0.27 6.29 8.31
CA PHE A 64 -0.81 5.40 9.33
C PHE A 64 -1.54 6.19 10.40
N PHE A 65 -2.45 5.50 11.07
CA PHE A 65 -3.10 6.02 12.28
C PHE A 65 -2.69 5.16 13.46
N GLU A 66 -2.43 5.79 14.58
CA GLU A 66 -2.10 5.18 15.85
C GLU A 66 -3.18 5.56 16.86
N SER A 67 -3.95 4.58 17.34
CA SER A 67 -5.10 4.81 18.22
C SER A 67 -6.11 5.84 17.65
N GLY A 68 -6.37 5.75 16.34
CA GLY A 68 -7.30 6.64 15.64
C GLY A 68 -6.74 8.04 15.31
N VAL A 69 -5.48 8.33 15.62
CA VAL A 69 -4.82 9.61 15.32
C VAL A 69 -3.89 9.46 14.13
N GLU A 70 -4.07 10.29 13.09
CA GLU A 70 -3.20 10.28 11.91
C GLU A 70 -1.79 10.75 12.28
N GLU A 71 -0.79 9.91 12.00
CA GLU A 71 0.60 10.32 12.10
C GLU A 71 0.98 11.14 10.85
N SER A 72 1.13 12.43 11.04
CA SER A 72 1.44 13.40 9.98
C SER A 72 2.73 14.17 10.22
N ALA A 73 3.43 13.88 11.31
CA ALA A 73 4.72 14.47 11.59
C ALA A 73 5.81 13.92 10.64
N SER A 74 6.91 14.65 10.52
CA SER A 74 8.06 14.27 9.68
C SER A 74 8.91 13.20 10.39
N VAL A 75 8.31 12.03 10.65
CA VAL A 75 8.95 10.91 11.37
C VAL A 75 9.20 9.69 10.49
N TYR A 76 8.50 9.55 9.37
CA TYR A 76 8.68 8.41 8.48
C TYR A 76 10.06 8.41 7.83
N GLN A 77 10.59 7.22 7.63
CA GLN A 77 11.81 7.03 6.84
C GLN A 77 11.47 6.25 5.58
N ILE A 78 11.99 6.71 4.44
CA ILE A 78 11.74 6.11 3.14
C ILE A 78 13.02 5.96 2.33
N ALA A 79 13.07 4.91 1.51
CA ALA A 79 14.06 4.73 0.46
C ALA A 79 13.44 4.00 -0.74
N HIS A 80 13.55 4.56 -1.95
CA HIS A 80 13.03 3.93 -3.15
C HIS A 80 13.82 4.33 -4.40
N ASN A 81 13.70 3.49 -5.43
CA ASN A 81 14.25 3.73 -6.76
C ASN A 81 13.12 3.88 -7.78
N ASN A 82 13.40 4.69 -8.80
CA ASN A 82 12.54 4.89 -9.95
C ASN A 82 13.34 4.68 -11.24
N GLY A 83 12.71 4.09 -12.25
CA GLY A 83 13.24 4.06 -13.59
C GLY A 83 12.15 4.40 -14.60
N ARG A 84 12.52 5.07 -15.71
CA ARG A 84 11.63 5.40 -16.82
C ARG A 84 12.13 4.82 -18.12
N ALA A 85 11.23 4.65 -19.07
CA ALA A 85 11.53 4.10 -20.39
C ALA A 85 12.49 4.97 -21.22
N ASP A 86 12.58 6.28 -20.92
CA ASP A 86 13.52 7.22 -21.53
C ASP A 86 14.98 7.07 -21.04
N GLY A 87 15.23 6.11 -20.12
CA GLY A 87 16.56 5.86 -19.56
C GLY A 87 16.85 6.66 -18.27
N PHE A 88 15.89 7.44 -17.76
CA PHE A 88 16.06 8.15 -16.49
C PHE A 88 16.00 7.17 -15.31
N PHE A 89 16.95 7.29 -14.39
CA PHE A 89 16.98 6.56 -13.11
C PHE A 89 17.22 7.54 -11.97
N SER A 90 16.50 7.36 -10.87
CA SER A 90 16.71 8.14 -9.65
C SER A 90 16.45 7.30 -8.40
N ASP A 91 17.12 7.67 -7.33
CA ASP A 91 16.79 7.25 -5.98
C ASP A 91 16.20 8.42 -5.17
N SER A 92 15.40 8.10 -4.18
CA SER A 92 14.88 9.06 -3.22
C SER A 92 14.90 8.44 -1.83
N ARG A 93 15.33 9.23 -0.86
CA ARG A 93 15.45 8.80 0.53
C ARG A 93 15.21 9.96 1.48
N SER A 94 14.69 9.67 2.64
CA SER A 94 14.52 10.63 3.73
C SER A 94 14.45 9.89 5.06
N THR A 95 14.98 10.49 6.10
CA THR A 95 14.82 10.04 7.49
C THR A 95 13.81 10.89 8.27
N ALA A 96 13.21 11.90 7.61
CA ALA A 96 12.26 12.83 8.20
C ALA A 96 11.21 13.22 7.15
N PHE A 97 10.37 12.25 6.77
CA PHE A 97 9.28 12.43 5.83
C PHE A 97 7.94 12.33 6.56
N ASP A 98 6.91 12.99 6.07
CA ASP A 98 5.59 13.02 6.73
C ASP A 98 4.65 11.92 6.23
N ARG A 99 5.15 10.99 5.42
CA ARG A 99 4.37 9.95 4.75
C ARG A 99 5.22 8.82 4.18
N LEU A 100 4.57 7.73 3.81
CA LEU A 100 5.08 6.68 2.92
C LEU A 100 4.58 6.93 1.49
N ARG A 101 5.12 6.19 0.52
CA ARG A 101 4.71 6.27 -0.89
C ARG A 101 4.17 4.93 -1.37
N ALA A 102 3.16 4.96 -2.25
CA ALA A 102 2.65 3.81 -2.97
C ALA A 102 2.89 3.92 -4.48
N MET A 103 2.88 5.12 -5.03
CA MET A 103 3.20 5.42 -6.42
C MET A 103 3.90 6.76 -6.53
N VAL A 104 4.78 6.92 -7.51
CA VAL A 104 5.57 8.13 -7.72
C VAL A 104 5.26 8.72 -9.08
N GLY A 105 4.87 10.01 -9.12
CA GLY A 105 4.72 10.81 -10.33
C GLY A 105 3.83 10.17 -11.38
N VAL A 106 2.51 10.18 -11.14
CA VAL A 106 1.50 9.69 -12.07
C VAL A 106 0.91 10.86 -12.84
N ASP A 107 0.86 10.72 -14.14
CA ASP A 107 0.27 11.69 -15.08
C ASP A 107 -1.24 11.77 -14.90
N SER A 108 -1.79 12.99 -14.98
CA SER A 108 -3.22 13.29 -14.84
C SER A 108 -4.00 13.24 -16.15
N SER A 109 -3.34 13.01 -17.28
CA SER A 109 -4.01 12.89 -18.57
C SER A 109 -4.97 11.71 -18.63
N THR A 110 -5.88 11.70 -19.59
CA THR A 110 -6.93 10.66 -19.74
C THR A 110 -6.36 9.23 -19.83
N ASN A 111 -5.15 9.07 -20.34
CA ASN A 111 -4.45 7.78 -20.45
C ASN A 111 -3.39 7.59 -19.35
N GLY A 112 -3.19 8.61 -18.51
CA GLY A 112 -2.27 8.57 -17.39
C GLY A 112 -2.90 7.81 -16.24
N SER A 113 -2.30 6.69 -15.84
CA SER A 113 -2.76 5.91 -14.68
C SER A 113 -1.60 5.16 -14.07
N GLY A 114 -1.83 4.62 -12.88
CA GLY A 114 -0.87 3.79 -12.20
C GLY A 114 -1.52 2.65 -11.45
N SER A 115 -0.76 1.59 -11.25
CA SER A 115 -1.13 0.49 -10.38
C SER A 115 0.04 0.12 -9.46
N SER A 116 -0.28 -0.29 -8.24
CA SER A 116 0.74 -0.68 -7.27
C SER A 116 0.27 -1.82 -6.38
N TYR A 117 1.25 -2.43 -5.74
CA TYR A 117 1.00 -3.25 -4.57
C TYR A 117 1.97 -2.89 -3.44
N SER A 118 1.50 -3.08 -2.21
CA SER A 118 2.29 -2.87 -0.99
C SER A 118 2.09 -4.01 -0.02
N TYR A 119 3.17 -4.38 0.67
CA TYR A 119 3.09 -5.20 1.88
C TYR A 119 3.33 -4.31 3.09
N PHE A 120 2.58 -4.57 4.16
CA PHE A 120 2.76 -3.92 5.45
C PHE A 120 3.03 -4.98 6.51
N TYR A 121 3.93 -4.67 7.43
CA TYR A 121 4.41 -5.61 8.45
C TYR A 121 4.30 -4.97 9.83
N ASN A 122 3.97 -5.79 10.82
CA ASN A 122 3.92 -5.45 12.23
C ASN A 122 2.90 -4.37 12.63
N LEU A 123 1.86 -4.10 11.82
CA LEU A 123 0.91 -3.04 12.13
C LEU A 123 0.25 -3.21 13.51
N GLY A 124 -0.03 -4.45 13.94
CA GLY A 124 -0.65 -4.76 15.23
C GLY A 124 0.33 -4.92 16.42
N ASP A 125 1.63 -4.85 16.19
CA ASP A 125 2.64 -5.10 17.23
C ASP A 125 3.15 -3.79 17.84
N SER A 126 2.63 -3.44 19.01
CA SER A 126 3.02 -2.21 19.73
C SER A 126 4.48 -2.20 20.22
N GLY A 127 5.18 -3.31 20.15
CA GLY A 127 6.60 -3.43 20.52
C GLY A 127 7.56 -3.27 19.34
N LYS A 128 7.04 -3.12 18.12
CA LYS A 128 7.83 -3.05 16.89
C LYS A 128 7.49 -1.85 16.03
N TYR A 129 8.40 -1.53 15.12
CA TYR A 129 8.13 -0.55 14.06
C TYR A 129 7.26 -1.15 12.95
N SER A 130 6.43 -0.32 12.34
CA SER A 130 5.58 -0.69 11.20
C SER A 130 6.30 -0.39 9.89
N PHE A 131 6.42 -1.40 9.02
CA PHE A 131 7.13 -1.30 7.75
C PHE A 131 6.20 -1.40 6.56
N GLN A 132 6.64 -0.82 5.45
CA GLN A 132 6.05 -0.99 4.12
C GLN A 132 7.13 -1.39 3.12
N THR A 133 6.78 -2.30 2.19
CA THR A 133 7.46 -2.44 0.90
C THR A 133 6.44 -2.18 -0.21
N PHE A 134 6.87 -1.58 -1.33
CA PHE A 134 5.97 -1.31 -2.45
C PHE A 134 6.64 -1.50 -3.80
N HIS A 135 5.80 -1.76 -4.79
CA HIS A 135 6.16 -1.73 -6.21
C HIS A 135 5.01 -1.10 -6.99
N SER A 136 5.33 -0.23 -7.93
CA SER A 136 4.35 0.44 -8.78
C SER A 136 4.80 0.53 -10.23
N THR A 137 3.80 0.59 -11.12
CA THR A 137 3.94 0.90 -12.53
C THR A 137 3.00 2.05 -12.86
N THR A 138 3.51 3.08 -13.54
CA THR A 138 2.77 4.30 -13.82
C THR A 138 3.10 4.83 -15.20
N ILE A 139 2.24 5.70 -15.73
CA ILE A 139 2.62 6.64 -16.78
C ILE A 139 3.04 7.93 -16.06
N ALA A 140 4.25 8.39 -16.31
CA ALA A 140 4.81 9.58 -15.71
C ALA A 140 4.28 10.85 -16.42
N GLU A 141 4.42 11.99 -15.79
CA GLU A 141 4.01 13.31 -16.28
C GLU A 141 4.53 13.70 -17.69
N ASN A 142 5.59 13.06 -18.16
CA ASN A 142 6.11 13.19 -19.53
C ASN A 142 5.59 12.10 -20.49
N THR A 143 4.56 11.37 -20.11
CA THR A 143 3.93 10.25 -20.82
C THR A 143 4.79 8.99 -20.99
N ASP A 144 5.95 8.91 -20.35
CA ASP A 144 6.78 7.73 -20.34
C ASP A 144 6.35 6.71 -19.28
N PHE A 145 6.54 5.44 -19.59
CA PHE A 145 6.41 4.39 -18.59
C PHE A 145 7.42 4.61 -17.46
N ARG A 146 6.95 4.49 -16.23
CA ARG A 146 7.77 4.52 -15.01
C ARG A 146 7.45 3.30 -14.14
N TYR A 147 8.49 2.74 -13.55
CA TYR A 147 8.35 1.85 -12.41
C TYR A 147 8.97 2.48 -11.16
N SER A 148 8.46 2.11 -9.99
CA SER A 148 9.07 2.49 -8.72
C SER A 148 8.98 1.30 -7.75
N PHE A 149 10.02 1.10 -6.97
CA PHE A 149 10.01 0.12 -5.89
C PHE A 149 10.83 0.61 -4.71
N GLY A 150 10.43 0.22 -3.52
CA GLY A 150 11.13 0.64 -2.32
C GLY A 150 10.44 0.23 -1.05
N SER A 151 10.86 0.88 0.01
CA SER A 151 10.40 0.58 1.36
C SER A 151 10.32 1.84 2.20
N GLY A 152 9.56 1.76 3.27
CA GLY A 152 9.54 2.78 4.29
C GLY A 152 9.15 2.20 5.65
N VAL A 153 9.30 3.01 6.68
CA VAL A 153 9.04 2.63 8.06
C VAL A 153 8.45 3.81 8.82
N LEU A 154 7.50 3.52 9.70
CA LEU A 154 7.15 4.37 10.82
C LEU A 154 7.98 3.89 12.03
N PRO A 155 9.04 4.62 12.43
CA PRO A 155 9.95 4.19 13.48
C PRO A 155 9.41 4.52 14.87
N GLN A 156 8.16 4.16 15.10
CA GLN A 156 7.45 4.28 16.38
C GLN A 156 6.95 2.88 16.77
N ALA A 157 7.23 2.47 18.00
CA ALA A 157 6.74 1.21 18.53
C ALA A 157 5.30 1.40 19.03
N SER A 158 4.34 1.26 18.14
CA SER A 158 2.93 1.53 18.37
C SER A 158 2.04 0.64 17.50
N THR A 159 0.79 0.46 17.90
CA THR A 159 -0.21 -0.22 17.07
C THR A 159 -0.76 0.75 16.03
N VAL A 160 -0.62 0.38 14.76
CA VAL A 160 -1.28 1.04 13.64
C VAL A 160 -2.64 0.39 13.42
N ASP A 161 -3.71 1.16 13.54
CA ASP A 161 -5.10 0.68 13.46
C ASP A 161 -5.83 1.08 12.15
N GLN A 162 -5.27 2.03 11.37
CA GLN A 162 -5.85 2.45 10.09
C GLN A 162 -4.76 2.81 9.08
N ILE A 163 -5.11 2.69 7.79
CA ILE A 163 -4.25 3.06 6.66
C ILE A 163 -4.99 4.08 5.80
N LYS A 164 -4.37 5.24 5.56
CA LYS A 164 -4.88 6.29 4.67
C LYS A 164 -4.12 6.28 3.36
N LEU A 165 -4.85 6.23 2.26
CA LEU A 165 -4.38 6.60 0.92
C LEU A 165 -4.75 8.05 0.66
N PHE A 166 -3.85 8.86 0.11
CA PHE A 166 -4.13 10.27 -0.18
C PHE A 166 -3.23 10.83 -1.27
N VAL A 167 -3.61 11.98 -1.79
CA VAL A 167 -2.81 12.79 -2.73
C VAL A 167 -2.46 14.13 -2.10
N GLY A 168 -1.33 14.71 -2.48
CA GLY A 168 -0.86 15.98 -1.93
C GLY A 168 -1.71 17.19 -2.34
N SER A 169 -2.40 17.10 -3.50
CA SER A 169 -3.31 18.12 -4.02
C SER A 169 -4.33 17.48 -4.95
N GLY A 170 -5.48 18.12 -5.12
CA GLY A 170 -6.55 17.63 -5.98
C GLY A 170 -7.25 16.38 -5.42
N THR A 171 -7.70 15.53 -6.32
CA THR A 171 -8.45 14.30 -6.04
C THR A 171 -7.90 13.14 -6.86
N PHE A 172 -8.37 11.92 -6.57
CA PHE A 172 -8.05 10.75 -7.37
C PHE A 172 -9.22 9.77 -7.43
N SER A 173 -9.18 8.92 -8.45
CA SER A 173 -10.03 7.73 -8.57
C SER A 173 -9.14 6.49 -8.60
N ALA A 174 -9.57 5.40 -7.98
CA ALA A 174 -8.85 4.12 -7.95
C ALA A 174 -9.75 3.01 -7.41
N THR A 175 -9.34 1.77 -7.61
CA THR A 175 -9.84 0.63 -6.82
C THR A 175 -8.72 0.12 -5.92
N ALA A 176 -8.92 0.19 -4.61
CA ALA A 176 -7.95 -0.28 -3.63
C ALA A 176 -8.52 -1.46 -2.83
N SER A 177 -7.76 -2.54 -2.72
CA SER A 177 -8.14 -3.74 -1.94
C SER A 177 -7.07 -4.07 -0.91
N LEU A 178 -7.51 -4.27 0.33
CA LEU A 178 -6.66 -4.66 1.46
C LEU A 178 -6.94 -6.12 1.82
N TYR A 179 -5.89 -6.88 2.02
CA TYR A 179 -5.92 -8.29 2.41
C TYR A 179 -5.05 -8.51 3.64
N GLY A 180 -5.44 -9.47 4.47
CA GLY A 180 -4.59 -10.07 5.49
C GLY A 180 -3.95 -11.36 4.95
N ILE A 181 -2.71 -11.62 5.35
CA ILE A 181 -2.03 -12.90 5.08
C ILE A 181 -2.07 -13.71 6.37
N LYS A 182 -2.70 -14.89 6.30
CA LYS A 182 -2.77 -15.81 7.43
C LYS A 182 -1.52 -16.68 7.44
N GLU A 183 -0.79 -16.63 8.54
CA GLU A 183 0.36 -17.49 8.83
C GLU A 183 -0.04 -18.84 9.41
#